data_25f075ce8845aba31fa935f8d13519b0
#
_entry.id   25f075ce8845aba31fa935f8d13519b0
#
_cell.length_a   1.000
_cell.length_b   1.000
_cell.length_c   1.000
_cell.angle_alpha   90.00
_cell.angle_beta   90.00
_cell.angle_gamma   90.00
#
_symmetry.space_group_name_H-M   'P 1'
#
loop_
_entity.id
_entity.type
_entity.pdbx_description
1 polymer ?
#
loop_
_entity_poly.entity_id
_entity_poly.type
_entity_poly.pdbx_seq_one_letter_code
_entity_poly.pdbx_strand_id
1 'polypeptide(L)'
;GYSVNGVAKLHTEILKNQELKDFYQMMPEKFNNKTNGITQRRFLMHGNPLLADWVTKKLGTDTWATDLSLMSGLKKYVDDPKAQKEFMDIKLQNKKRLAKYILEHNGVEVDPTSIFDVQVKRLHEYKRQLMNILHVMYLYNQLKKNPNMKFYPRTFIFGAKAAAGYLRAKQTIKLINSVADKV
;
A
#
# COMPACT_ATOMS: atom_id res chain seq x y z
N GLY A 1 0.46 -13.79 -30.92
CA GLY A 1 0.24 -12.36 -31.01
C GLY A 1 1.45 -11.62 -31.59
N TYR A 2 1.28 -10.34 -31.82
CA TYR A 2 2.33 -9.46 -32.34
C TYR A 2 3.49 -9.26 -31.37
N SER A 3 3.17 -9.03 -30.11
CA SER A 3 4.14 -8.84 -29.02
C SER A 3 3.66 -9.53 -27.76
N VAL A 4 4.60 -10.07 -27.00
CA VAL A 4 4.37 -10.71 -25.70
C VAL A 4 5.23 -10.00 -24.65
N ASN A 5 4.62 -9.47 -23.60
CA ASN A 5 5.37 -8.79 -22.57
C ASN A 5 5.04 -9.28 -21.15
N GLY A 6 6.06 -9.37 -20.33
CA GLY A 6 5.90 -9.36 -18.88
C GLY A 6 5.67 -7.95 -18.36
N VAL A 7 5.13 -7.83 -17.16
CA VAL A 7 4.79 -6.55 -16.51
C VAL A 7 5.80 -6.15 -15.42
N ALA A 8 6.86 -6.93 -15.27
CA ALA A 8 8.05 -6.68 -14.49
C ALA A 8 9.18 -7.57 -15.01
N LYS A 9 10.44 -7.21 -14.77
CA LYS A 9 11.60 -8.00 -15.23
C LYS A 9 11.50 -9.46 -14.82
N LEU A 10 11.22 -9.73 -13.54
CA LEU A 10 11.04 -11.09 -13.02
C LEU A 10 9.93 -11.84 -13.78
N HIS A 11 8.79 -11.22 -13.98
CA HIS A 11 7.67 -11.86 -14.71
C HIS A 11 8.05 -12.16 -16.16
N THR A 12 8.79 -11.27 -16.81
CA THR A 12 9.28 -11.46 -18.17
C THR A 12 10.21 -12.67 -18.25
N GLU A 13 11.12 -12.83 -17.29
CA GLU A 13 12.03 -13.98 -17.23
C GLU A 13 11.28 -15.30 -16.94
N ILE A 14 10.25 -15.27 -16.10
CA ILE A 14 9.36 -16.42 -15.88
C ILE A 14 8.64 -16.82 -17.17
N LEU A 15 8.10 -15.85 -17.92
CA LEU A 15 7.47 -16.12 -19.21
C LEU A 15 8.45 -16.77 -20.19
N LYS A 16 9.67 -16.25 -20.32
CA LYS A 16 10.69 -16.73 -21.24
C LYS A 16 11.24 -18.11 -20.89
N ASN A 17 11.44 -18.38 -19.59
CA ASN A 17 12.18 -19.56 -19.14
C ASN A 17 11.29 -20.69 -18.63
N GLN A 18 10.00 -20.40 -18.35
CA GLN A 18 9.07 -21.36 -17.77
C GLN A 18 7.74 -21.42 -18.55
N GLU A 19 6.85 -20.45 -18.37
CA GLU A 19 5.46 -20.52 -18.81
C GLU A 19 5.29 -20.56 -20.34
N LEU A 20 6.11 -19.81 -21.09
CA LEU A 20 6.06 -19.71 -22.55
C LEU A 20 7.42 -20.02 -23.20
N LYS A 21 8.21 -20.89 -22.56
CA LYS A 21 9.58 -21.23 -22.99
C LYS A 21 9.65 -21.63 -24.46
N ASP A 22 8.79 -22.53 -24.90
CA ASP A 22 8.83 -23.05 -26.27
C ASP A 22 8.50 -21.95 -27.27
N PHE A 23 7.55 -21.09 -26.97
CA PHE A 23 7.22 -19.92 -27.82
C PHE A 23 8.38 -18.90 -27.82
N TYR A 24 9.08 -18.73 -26.71
CA TYR A 24 10.24 -17.88 -26.67
C TYR A 24 11.39 -18.40 -27.51
N GLN A 25 11.62 -19.73 -27.53
CA GLN A 25 12.64 -20.35 -28.39
C GLN A 25 12.31 -20.20 -29.87
N MET A 26 11.02 -20.23 -30.24
CA MET A 26 10.59 -20.09 -31.63
C MET A 26 10.60 -18.64 -32.13
N MET A 27 10.31 -17.67 -31.24
CA MET A 27 10.08 -16.26 -31.61
C MET A 27 10.60 -15.32 -30.51
N PRO A 28 11.90 -15.33 -30.20
CA PRO A 28 12.47 -14.57 -29.07
C PRO A 28 12.27 -13.06 -29.20
N GLU A 29 12.25 -12.55 -30.43
CA GLU A 29 12.07 -11.14 -30.76
C GLU A 29 10.71 -10.56 -30.34
N LYS A 30 9.72 -11.41 -30.13
CA LYS A 30 8.39 -10.98 -29.67
C LYS A 30 8.32 -10.70 -28.17
N PHE A 31 9.28 -11.24 -27.40
CA PHE A 31 9.24 -11.15 -25.93
C PHE A 31 10.00 -9.92 -25.43
N ASN A 32 9.32 -9.12 -24.63
CA ASN A 32 9.89 -7.93 -24.03
C ASN A 32 9.30 -7.65 -22.65
N ASN A 33 9.87 -6.67 -21.97
CA ASN A 33 9.37 -6.23 -20.67
C ASN A 33 8.76 -4.82 -20.76
N LYS A 34 7.58 -4.65 -20.15
CA LYS A 34 6.94 -3.36 -19.92
C LYS A 34 6.58 -3.28 -18.44
N THR A 35 7.51 -2.75 -17.64
CA THR A 35 7.29 -2.62 -16.19
C THR A 35 6.05 -1.77 -15.91
N ASN A 36 5.16 -2.30 -15.07
CA ASN A 36 4.03 -1.53 -14.56
C ASN A 36 4.51 -0.26 -13.87
N GLY A 37 3.71 0.77 -13.95
CA GLY A 37 3.96 2.05 -13.31
C GLY A 37 2.69 2.68 -12.77
N ILE A 38 2.88 3.78 -12.08
CA ILE A 38 1.81 4.66 -11.63
C ILE A 38 2.05 6.07 -12.17
N THR A 39 1.00 6.86 -12.26
CA THR A 39 1.12 8.29 -12.59
C THR A 39 0.99 9.15 -11.33
N GLN A 40 1.93 10.07 -11.15
CA GLN A 40 1.91 11.04 -10.04
C GLN A 40 0.68 11.95 -10.07
N ARG A 41 0.10 12.17 -11.25
CA ARG A 41 -1.13 12.95 -11.37
C ARG A 41 -2.29 12.29 -10.64
N ARG A 42 -2.53 10.99 -10.83
CA ARG A 42 -3.60 10.27 -10.15
C ARG A 42 -3.26 9.98 -8.70
N PHE A 43 -2.07 9.45 -8.43
CA PHE A 43 -1.72 8.89 -7.11
C PHE A 43 -1.21 9.93 -6.11
N LEU A 44 -0.71 11.08 -6.56
CA LEU A 44 -0.29 12.16 -5.69
C LEU A 44 -1.23 13.37 -5.83
N MET A 45 -1.28 14.00 -7.00
CA MET A 45 -2.02 15.24 -7.21
C MET A 45 -3.53 15.06 -6.93
N HIS A 46 -4.15 14.04 -7.48
CA HIS A 46 -5.58 13.74 -7.25
C HIS A 46 -5.83 13.00 -5.94
N GLY A 47 -5.00 12.01 -5.61
CA GLY A 47 -5.19 11.14 -4.44
C GLY A 47 -4.83 11.78 -3.11
N ASN A 48 -3.94 12.78 -3.10
CA ASN A 48 -3.49 13.48 -1.89
C ASN A 48 -3.25 14.98 -2.16
N PRO A 49 -4.34 15.77 -2.33
CA PRO A 49 -4.24 17.19 -2.65
C PRO A 49 -3.40 17.98 -1.64
N LEU A 50 -3.54 17.71 -0.34
CA LEU A 50 -2.76 18.40 0.69
C LEU A 50 -1.25 18.24 0.50
N LEU A 51 -0.82 17.03 0.15
CA LEU A 51 0.60 16.78 -0.13
C LEU A 51 1.02 17.39 -1.46
N ALA A 52 0.16 17.33 -2.48
CA ALA A 52 0.44 17.94 -3.78
C ALA A 52 0.62 19.45 -3.68
N ASP A 53 -0.23 20.15 -2.92
CA ASP A 53 -0.13 21.58 -2.65
C ASP A 53 1.17 21.92 -1.91
N TRP A 54 1.54 21.12 -0.92
CA TRP A 54 2.78 21.28 -0.19
C TRP A 54 4.00 21.10 -1.11
N VAL A 55 4.01 20.09 -1.98
CA VAL A 55 5.06 19.86 -2.97
C VAL A 55 5.19 21.06 -3.89
N THR A 56 4.08 21.51 -4.49
CA THR A 56 4.03 22.68 -5.36
C THR A 56 4.60 23.92 -4.67
N LYS A 57 4.23 24.15 -3.41
CA LYS A 57 4.71 25.26 -2.61
C LYS A 57 6.23 25.21 -2.35
N LYS A 58 6.74 24.00 -2.03
CA LYS A 58 8.18 23.79 -1.78
C LYS A 58 9.03 23.88 -3.04
N LEU A 59 8.52 23.44 -4.18
CA LEU A 59 9.21 23.50 -5.46
C LEU A 59 9.03 24.86 -6.17
N GLY A 60 8.00 25.62 -5.82
CA GLY A 60 7.65 26.87 -6.48
C GLY A 60 7.01 26.70 -7.87
N THR A 61 6.61 25.46 -8.22
CA THR A 61 5.98 25.13 -9.51
C THR A 61 5.14 23.87 -9.39
N ASP A 62 4.08 23.76 -10.17
CA ASP A 62 3.27 22.56 -10.35
C ASP A 62 3.74 21.68 -11.53
N THR A 63 4.75 22.11 -12.27
CA THR A 63 5.31 21.41 -13.45
C THR A 63 5.82 19.99 -13.09
N TRP A 64 6.09 19.70 -11.81
CA TRP A 64 6.40 18.33 -11.35
C TRP A 64 5.31 17.32 -11.72
N ALA A 65 4.09 17.77 -11.99
CA ALA A 65 3.00 16.91 -12.45
C ALA A 65 3.28 16.27 -13.82
N THR A 66 4.09 16.90 -14.64
CA THR A 66 4.51 16.43 -15.97
C THR A 66 5.99 16.07 -16.03
N ASP A 67 6.82 16.69 -15.21
CA ASP A 67 8.25 16.39 -15.05
C ASP A 67 8.57 15.96 -13.61
N LEU A 68 8.55 14.65 -13.37
CA LEU A 68 8.78 14.08 -12.04
C LEU A 68 10.22 14.27 -11.54
N SER A 69 11.18 14.59 -12.41
CA SER A 69 12.58 14.83 -12.02
C SER A 69 12.72 16.01 -11.05
N LEU A 70 11.80 16.99 -11.15
CA LEU A 70 11.75 18.17 -10.27
C LEU A 70 11.53 17.80 -8.80
N MET A 71 10.94 16.62 -8.50
CA MET A 71 10.77 16.15 -7.12
C MET A 71 12.09 16.01 -6.37
N SER A 72 13.21 15.86 -7.08
CA SER A 72 14.53 15.84 -6.46
C SER A 72 14.87 17.14 -5.71
N GLY A 73 14.24 18.25 -6.08
CA GLY A 73 14.37 19.55 -5.39
C GLY A 73 13.84 19.55 -3.95
N LEU A 74 13.05 18.53 -3.55
CA LEU A 74 12.60 18.36 -2.16
C LEU A 74 13.73 17.88 -1.23
N LYS A 75 14.82 17.31 -1.75
CA LYS A 75 15.94 16.83 -0.95
C LYS A 75 16.54 17.90 -0.04
N LYS A 76 16.50 19.16 -0.44
CA LYS A 76 17.01 20.29 0.37
C LYS A 76 16.23 20.52 1.67
N TYR A 77 15.04 19.93 1.81
CA TYR A 77 14.18 20.07 2.99
C TYR A 77 14.24 18.88 3.94
N VAL A 78 15.08 17.87 3.67
CA VAL A 78 15.14 16.64 4.47
C VAL A 78 15.45 16.94 5.94
N ASP A 79 16.38 17.85 6.19
CA ASP A 79 16.81 18.23 7.55
C ASP A 79 16.15 19.53 8.05
N ASP A 80 15.14 20.06 7.34
CA ASP A 80 14.39 21.25 7.76
C ASP A 80 13.26 20.84 8.74
N PRO A 81 13.36 21.18 10.05
CA PRO A 81 12.35 20.81 11.04
C PRO A 81 10.95 21.35 10.73
N LYS A 82 10.88 22.52 10.08
CA LYS A 82 9.61 23.12 9.67
C LYS A 82 8.96 22.30 8.56
N ALA A 83 9.73 21.90 7.55
CA ALA A 83 9.22 21.07 6.47
C ALA A 83 8.81 19.68 6.98
N GLN A 84 9.57 19.08 7.88
CA GLN A 84 9.23 17.82 8.52
C GLN A 84 7.91 17.90 9.30
N LYS A 85 7.73 18.98 10.07
CA LYS A 85 6.48 19.23 10.81
C LYS A 85 5.30 19.40 9.85
N GLU A 86 5.42 20.23 8.83
CA GLU A 86 4.37 20.44 7.82
C GLU A 86 3.97 19.11 7.15
N PHE A 87 4.95 18.28 6.79
CA PHE A 87 4.70 16.97 6.19
C PHE A 87 3.95 16.01 7.15
N MET A 88 4.35 15.98 8.41
CA MET A 88 3.67 15.16 9.43
C MET A 88 2.26 15.66 9.73
N ASP A 89 2.04 16.98 9.73
CA ASP A 89 0.71 17.57 9.91
C ASP A 89 -0.22 17.18 8.74
N ILE A 90 0.26 17.15 7.51
CA ILE A 90 -0.50 16.64 6.34
C ILE A 90 -0.89 15.18 6.52
N LYS A 91 0.05 14.34 6.93
CA LYS A 91 -0.22 12.91 7.21
C LYS A 91 -1.29 12.76 8.29
N LEU A 92 -1.18 13.51 9.38
CA LEU A 92 -2.17 13.48 10.47
C LEU A 92 -3.55 13.94 10.00
N GLN A 93 -3.65 14.99 9.19
CA GLN A 93 -4.93 15.44 8.63
C GLN A 93 -5.58 14.35 7.76
N ASN A 94 -4.81 13.68 6.90
CA ASN A 94 -5.32 12.58 6.10
C ASN A 94 -5.76 11.39 6.97
N LYS A 95 -5.04 11.08 8.05
CA LYS A 95 -5.42 10.02 9.00
C LYS A 95 -6.68 10.37 9.77
N LYS A 96 -6.85 11.61 10.21
CA LYS A 96 -8.10 12.10 10.83
C LYS A 96 -9.29 11.97 9.90
N ARG A 97 -9.11 12.31 8.61
CA ARG A 97 -10.17 12.15 7.60
C ARG A 97 -10.54 10.68 7.41
N LEU A 98 -9.55 9.79 7.35
CA LEU A 98 -9.80 8.35 7.25
C LEU A 98 -10.44 7.79 8.52
N ALA A 99 -9.99 8.20 9.71
CA ALA A 99 -10.59 7.79 10.98
C ALA A 99 -12.08 8.19 11.07
N LYS A 100 -12.42 9.41 10.64
CA LYS A 100 -13.80 9.85 10.54
C LYS A 100 -14.62 8.97 9.58
N TYR A 101 -14.07 8.68 8.39
CA TYR A 101 -14.73 7.80 7.43
C TYR A 101 -14.99 6.40 7.99
N ILE A 102 -14.00 5.82 8.69
CA ILE A 102 -14.13 4.51 9.33
C ILE A 102 -15.24 4.54 10.39
N LEU A 103 -15.29 5.58 11.22
CA LEU A 103 -16.34 5.72 12.22
C LEU A 103 -17.72 5.80 11.57
N GLU A 104 -17.88 6.62 10.54
CA GLU A 104 -19.18 6.83 9.87
C GLU A 104 -19.68 5.59 9.10
N HIS A 105 -18.78 4.77 8.54
CA HIS A 105 -19.15 3.65 7.67
C HIS A 105 -19.02 2.27 8.34
N ASN A 106 -18.16 2.14 9.34
CA ASN A 106 -17.91 0.87 10.02
C ASN A 106 -18.31 0.91 11.51
N GLY A 107 -18.60 2.08 12.06
CA GLY A 107 -18.94 2.24 13.49
C GLY A 107 -17.75 1.99 14.42
N VAL A 108 -16.51 2.03 13.91
CA VAL A 108 -15.28 1.76 14.67
C VAL A 108 -14.53 3.06 14.89
N GLU A 109 -14.25 3.38 16.15
CA GLU A 109 -13.39 4.49 16.51
C GLU A 109 -11.91 4.06 16.43
N VAL A 110 -11.08 4.84 15.73
CA VAL A 110 -9.65 4.59 15.60
C VAL A 110 -8.82 5.82 15.98
N ASP A 111 -7.70 5.60 16.64
CA ASP A 111 -6.78 6.68 17.01
C ASP A 111 -5.96 7.11 15.77
N PRO A 112 -6.15 8.35 15.25
CA PRO A 112 -5.41 8.84 14.10
C PRO A 112 -3.92 9.07 14.38
N THR A 113 -3.48 9.04 15.63
CA THR A 113 -2.05 9.15 15.99
C THR A 113 -1.34 7.81 15.94
N SER A 114 -2.07 6.68 16.00
CA SER A 114 -1.51 5.33 15.87
C SER A 114 -0.87 5.09 14.50
N ILE A 115 -0.01 4.09 14.37
CA ILE A 115 0.46 3.64 13.06
C ILE A 115 -0.71 2.98 12.32
N PHE A 116 -1.05 3.48 11.13
CA PHE A 116 -2.00 2.82 10.24
C PHE A 116 -1.26 1.77 9.41
N ASP A 117 -1.45 0.51 9.78
CA ASP A 117 -0.89 -0.66 9.10
C ASP A 117 -1.93 -1.18 8.10
N VAL A 118 -1.71 -0.89 6.81
CA VAL A 118 -2.72 -1.04 5.77
C VAL A 118 -2.34 -2.14 4.79
N GLN A 119 -3.22 -3.13 4.65
CA GLN A 119 -3.12 -4.15 3.61
C GLN A 119 -4.40 -4.16 2.77
N VAL A 120 -4.41 -3.38 1.68
CA VAL A 120 -5.54 -3.22 0.75
C VAL A 120 -5.20 -3.83 -0.60
N LYS A 121 -5.63 -5.05 -0.84
CA LYS A 121 -5.42 -5.82 -2.07
C LYS A 121 -6.34 -7.03 -2.12
N ARG A 122 -6.62 -7.57 -3.33
CA ARG A 122 -7.35 -8.84 -3.46
C ARG A 122 -6.71 -9.92 -2.62
N LEU A 123 -7.52 -10.77 -1.99
CA LEU A 123 -7.02 -11.83 -1.14
C LEU A 123 -6.52 -13.01 -1.99
N HIS A 124 -5.25 -13.34 -1.78
CA HIS A 124 -4.57 -14.50 -2.35
C HIS A 124 -3.56 -15.02 -1.34
N GLU A 125 -3.33 -16.34 -1.31
CA GLU A 125 -2.39 -16.98 -0.38
C GLU A 125 -0.98 -16.36 -0.49
N TYR A 126 -0.49 -16.09 -1.71
CA TYR A 126 0.83 -15.51 -1.92
C TYR A 126 0.97 -14.05 -1.45
N LYS A 127 -0.14 -13.34 -1.22
CA LYS A 127 -0.14 -11.96 -0.66
C LYS A 127 -0.06 -11.94 0.86
N ARG A 128 -0.13 -13.11 1.50
CA ARG A 128 0.16 -13.34 2.92
C ARG A 128 -0.76 -12.60 3.90
N GLN A 129 -2.02 -12.35 3.55
CA GLN A 129 -2.99 -11.79 4.50
C GLN A 129 -3.14 -12.71 5.73
N LEU A 130 -3.10 -14.03 5.55
CA LEU A 130 -3.11 -14.98 6.66
C LEU A 130 -1.93 -14.76 7.61
N MET A 131 -0.72 -14.56 7.08
CA MET A 131 0.45 -14.28 7.92
C MET A 131 0.28 -12.96 8.69
N ASN A 132 -0.30 -11.94 8.06
CA ASN A 132 -0.54 -10.65 8.70
C ASN A 132 -1.53 -10.78 9.86
N ILE A 133 -2.67 -11.46 9.68
CA ILE A 133 -3.63 -11.63 10.78
C ILE A 133 -3.06 -12.48 11.92
N LEU A 134 -2.24 -13.50 11.63
CA LEU A 134 -1.53 -14.26 12.66
C LEU A 134 -0.54 -13.37 13.44
N HIS A 135 0.12 -12.42 12.76
CA HIS A 135 0.97 -11.44 13.42
C HIS A 135 0.17 -10.50 14.33
N VAL A 136 -1.01 -10.03 13.90
CA VAL A 136 -1.92 -9.24 14.74
C VAL A 136 -2.28 -10.02 16.02
N MET A 137 -2.67 -11.28 15.88
CA MET A 137 -2.98 -12.17 17.02
C MET A 137 -1.77 -12.35 17.96
N TYR A 138 -0.57 -12.49 17.39
CA TYR A 138 0.66 -12.57 18.16
C TYR A 138 0.89 -11.30 18.99
N LEU A 139 0.81 -10.13 18.37
CA LEU A 139 0.98 -8.85 19.07
C LEU A 139 -0.06 -8.65 20.18
N TYR A 140 -1.32 -8.95 19.89
CA TYR A 140 -2.39 -8.90 20.88
C TYR A 140 -2.10 -9.79 22.09
N ASN A 141 -1.67 -11.03 21.86
CA ASN A 141 -1.32 -11.96 22.94
C ASN A 141 -0.09 -11.48 23.73
N GLN A 142 0.90 -10.82 23.09
CA GLN A 142 2.04 -10.23 23.79
C GLN A 142 1.59 -9.08 24.71
N LEU A 143 0.72 -8.21 24.23
CA LEU A 143 0.15 -7.11 25.02
C LEU A 143 -0.69 -7.62 26.19
N LYS A 144 -1.48 -8.68 26.00
CA LYS A 144 -2.21 -9.32 27.11
C LYS A 144 -1.30 -9.90 28.17
N LYS A 145 -0.18 -10.53 27.79
CA LYS A 145 0.80 -11.10 28.73
C LYS A 145 1.62 -10.03 29.44
N ASN A 146 1.91 -8.92 28.78
CA ASN A 146 2.68 -7.82 29.33
C ASN A 146 2.05 -6.46 28.93
N PRO A 147 1.01 -6.01 29.62
CA PRO A 147 0.31 -4.75 29.32
C PRO A 147 1.20 -3.50 29.38
N ASN A 148 2.30 -3.57 30.11
CA ASN A 148 3.25 -2.46 30.31
C ASN A 148 4.41 -2.48 29.30
N MET A 149 4.41 -3.39 28.31
CA MET A 149 5.46 -3.40 27.30
C MET A 149 5.44 -2.11 26.47
N LYS A 150 6.62 -1.61 26.12
CA LYS A 150 6.73 -0.49 25.17
C LYS A 150 6.20 -0.92 23.80
N PHE A 151 5.06 -0.39 23.43
CA PHE A 151 4.40 -0.67 22.15
C PHE A 151 3.86 0.63 21.56
N TYR A 152 4.16 0.90 20.30
CA TYR A 152 3.59 2.05 19.62
C TYR A 152 2.18 1.66 19.12
N PRO A 153 1.12 2.40 19.48
CA PRO A 153 -0.24 2.08 19.07
C PRO A 153 -0.36 1.87 17.57
N ARG A 154 -1.13 0.87 17.17
CA ARG A 154 -1.26 0.46 15.78
C ARG A 154 -2.73 0.15 15.44
N THR A 155 -3.18 0.65 14.31
CA THR A 155 -4.49 0.35 13.73
C THR A 155 -4.27 -0.49 12.48
N PHE A 156 -4.75 -1.73 12.48
CA PHE A 156 -4.66 -2.62 11.33
C PHE A 156 -5.88 -2.44 10.42
N ILE A 157 -5.65 -2.18 9.14
CA ILE A 157 -6.71 -1.94 8.16
C ILE A 157 -6.57 -2.95 7.02
N PHE A 158 -7.56 -3.84 6.90
CA PHE A 158 -7.64 -4.80 5.81
C PHE A 158 -8.72 -4.38 4.80
N GLY A 159 -8.37 -4.40 3.52
CA GLY A 159 -9.30 -4.20 2.44
C GLY A 159 -9.08 -5.29 1.39
N ALA A 160 -10.06 -6.17 1.22
CA ALA A 160 -9.92 -7.29 0.31
C ALA A 160 -11.25 -7.76 -0.26
N LYS A 161 -11.17 -8.55 -1.33
CA LYS A 161 -12.25 -9.41 -1.80
C LYS A 161 -11.67 -10.70 -2.36
N ALA A 162 -12.41 -11.79 -2.25
CA ALA A 162 -12.06 -13.10 -2.75
C ALA A 162 -12.94 -13.51 -3.93
N ALA A 163 -12.42 -14.35 -4.82
CA ALA A 163 -13.26 -15.06 -5.79
C ALA A 163 -14.22 -16.01 -5.07
N ALA A 164 -15.42 -16.17 -5.58
CA ALA A 164 -16.49 -16.94 -4.93
C ALA A 164 -16.11 -18.40 -4.61
N GLY A 165 -15.35 -19.04 -5.51
CA GLY A 165 -14.86 -20.43 -5.34
C GLY A 165 -13.56 -20.57 -4.53
N TYR A 166 -12.92 -19.45 -4.12
CA TYR A 166 -11.64 -19.50 -3.43
C TYR A 166 -11.83 -19.72 -1.91
N LEU A 167 -12.02 -20.97 -1.51
CA LEU A 167 -12.37 -21.35 -0.13
C LEU A 167 -11.38 -20.80 0.90
N ARG A 168 -10.06 -20.98 0.71
CA ARG A 168 -9.02 -20.52 1.65
C ARG A 168 -9.00 -19.00 1.81
N ALA A 169 -9.23 -18.25 0.71
CA ALA A 169 -9.37 -16.80 0.77
C ALA A 169 -10.58 -16.40 1.62
N LYS A 170 -11.72 -17.06 1.45
CA LYS A 170 -12.93 -16.80 2.26
C LYS A 170 -12.73 -17.15 3.73
N GLN A 171 -12.04 -18.25 4.03
CA GLN A 171 -11.67 -18.61 5.40
C GLN A 171 -10.77 -17.57 6.04
N THR A 172 -9.79 -17.03 5.29
CA THR A 172 -8.92 -15.96 5.78
C THR A 172 -9.72 -14.66 6.08
N ILE A 173 -10.67 -14.30 5.21
CA ILE A 173 -11.57 -13.16 5.47
C ILE A 173 -12.38 -13.40 6.75
N LYS A 174 -12.94 -14.59 6.93
CA LYS A 174 -13.68 -14.94 8.13
C LYS A 174 -12.79 -14.83 9.39
N LEU A 175 -11.55 -15.32 9.33
CA LEU A 175 -10.60 -15.20 10.43
C LEU A 175 -10.31 -13.73 10.78
N ILE A 176 -10.05 -12.88 9.77
CA ILE A 176 -9.80 -11.44 9.99
C ILE A 176 -10.99 -10.81 10.73
N ASN A 177 -12.20 -11.03 10.25
CA ASN A 177 -13.40 -10.46 10.89
C ASN A 177 -13.59 -11.01 12.32
N SER A 178 -13.39 -12.33 12.52
CA SER A 178 -13.53 -12.93 13.85
C SER A 178 -12.47 -12.44 14.86
N VAL A 179 -11.28 -12.07 14.39
CA VAL A 179 -10.23 -11.48 15.23
C VAL A 179 -10.54 -10.01 15.53
N ALA A 180 -11.07 -9.27 14.56
CA ALA A 180 -11.43 -7.86 14.74
C ALA A 180 -12.42 -7.64 15.89
N ASP A 181 -13.31 -8.60 16.15
CA ASP A 181 -14.27 -8.57 17.27
C ASP A 181 -13.60 -8.80 18.65
N LYS A 182 -12.33 -9.16 18.69
CA LYS A 182 -11.62 -9.59 19.90
C LYS A 182 -10.44 -8.69 20.30
N VAL A 183 -9.96 -7.88 19.36
CA VAL A 183 -8.71 -7.10 19.49
C VAL A 183 -8.97 -5.62 19.80
#